data_537775fc667a00fa05dd7a304f55a3ae
#
_entry.id   537775fc667a00fa05dd7a304f55a3ae
#
_cell.length_a   1.000
_cell.length_b   1.000
_cell.length_c   1.000
_cell.angle_alpha   90.00
_cell.angle_beta   90.00
_cell.angle_gamma   90.00
#
_symmetry.space_group_name_H-M   'P 1'
#
loop_
_entity.id
_entity.type
_entity.pdbx_description
1 polymer ?
#
loop_
_entity_poly.entity_id
_entity_poly.type
_entity_poly.pdbx_seq_one_letter_code
_entity_poly.pdbx_strand_id
1 'polypeptide(L)'
;MFRRKTNGLWITALAFIIVLSFAGCEKLKISKLQSNFHFNKANQLFTDSQYRKAIEEYEAALKYDPNLVQAYRFLGESYKQLFKPAVDTPLNKDIEKKALAALIKAHEIDPGNKEIIFSLGDMYDKLRKFDEAERLYLRIVELEPGNMNNYYVVAEFYKRYAGDSPGVARKAESMYLRRLEADPENPQGYAYIADYYEKLPATAENIDQAMNNFDKANEFQEKRIELIPTNPEAWLAKGINRWSKAFRFQNLSREQRMAVAQDALKAIEKARDLDPSYPEPYSWLSVIYKSVLAKLDPDKEARYNAEAERNLDKFQDLRKRSAERKKLEEELKKAK
;
A
#
# COMPACT_ATOMS: atom_id res chain seq x y z
N MET A 1 -61.03 -36.72 51.30
CA MET A 1 -59.67 -36.49 51.77
C MET A 1 -58.69 -36.80 50.62
N PHE A 2 -58.46 -35.87 49.66
CA PHE A 2 -57.59 -36.09 48.52
C PHE A 2 -56.34 -35.18 48.73
N ARG A 3 -55.22 -35.79 49.05
CA ARG A 3 -53.95 -35.15 49.27
C ARG A 3 -53.15 -35.05 47.96
N ARG A 4 -52.94 -33.86 47.44
CA ARG A 4 -52.16 -33.54 46.25
C ARG A 4 -50.72 -34.08 46.34
N LYS A 5 -50.35 -35.03 45.45
CA LYS A 5 -48.97 -35.44 45.18
C LYS A 5 -48.55 -34.94 43.82
N THR A 6 -48.36 -33.60 43.66
CA THR A 6 -47.93 -33.05 42.34
C THR A 6 -46.69 -32.14 42.42
N ASN A 7 -46.13 -31.86 43.62
CA ASN A 7 -45.00 -30.93 43.71
C ASN A 7 -43.61 -31.55 43.53
N GLY A 8 -43.46 -32.88 43.54
CA GLY A 8 -42.14 -33.53 43.40
C GLY A 8 -41.64 -33.60 41.95
N LEU A 9 -42.54 -33.77 40.97
CA LEU A 9 -42.17 -33.91 39.56
C LEU A 9 -41.65 -32.61 38.94
N TRP A 10 -42.18 -31.48 39.34
CA TRP A 10 -41.76 -30.14 38.82
C TRP A 10 -40.42 -29.70 39.40
N ILE A 11 -40.09 -30.04 40.64
CA ILE A 11 -38.82 -29.73 41.30
C ILE A 11 -37.70 -30.55 40.68
N THR A 12 -37.92 -31.83 40.39
CA THR A 12 -36.93 -32.68 39.72
C THR A 12 -36.69 -32.28 38.26
N ALA A 13 -37.73 -31.88 37.52
CA ALA A 13 -37.59 -31.37 36.17
C ALA A 13 -36.82 -30.04 36.14
N LEU A 14 -37.08 -29.09 37.07
CA LEU A 14 -36.36 -27.84 37.16
C LEU A 14 -34.88 -28.04 37.54
N ALA A 15 -34.59 -28.95 38.48
CA ALA A 15 -33.20 -29.29 38.85
C ALA A 15 -32.44 -29.90 37.69
N PHE A 16 -33.07 -30.76 36.85
CA PHE A 16 -32.46 -31.35 35.68
C PHE A 16 -32.15 -30.33 34.58
N ILE A 17 -33.03 -29.32 34.39
CA ILE A 17 -32.81 -28.23 33.45
C ILE A 17 -31.67 -27.34 33.92
N ILE A 18 -31.54 -27.06 35.23
CA ILE A 18 -30.45 -26.25 35.81
C ILE A 18 -29.10 -26.98 35.66
N VAL A 19 -29.04 -28.29 35.93
CA VAL A 19 -27.81 -29.08 35.78
C VAL A 19 -27.37 -29.16 34.30
N LEU A 20 -28.31 -29.29 33.36
CA LEU A 20 -28.02 -29.29 31.92
C LEU A 20 -27.51 -27.91 31.43
N SER A 21 -28.02 -26.81 32.00
CA SER A 21 -27.55 -25.45 31.66
C SER A 21 -26.13 -25.19 32.19
N PHE A 22 -25.78 -25.66 33.41
CA PHE A 22 -24.43 -25.54 33.96
C PHE A 22 -23.41 -26.38 33.19
N ALA A 23 -23.73 -27.63 32.87
CA ALA A 23 -22.87 -28.50 32.07
C ALA A 23 -22.65 -27.96 30.64
N GLY A 24 -23.67 -27.33 30.06
CA GLY A 24 -23.57 -26.63 28.75
C GLY A 24 -22.64 -25.43 28.79
N CYS A 25 -22.73 -24.61 29.85
CA CYS A 25 -21.86 -23.43 30.04
C CYS A 25 -20.38 -23.79 30.26
N GLU A 26 -20.08 -24.84 31.01
CA GLU A 26 -18.69 -25.31 31.22
C GLU A 26 -18.09 -25.88 29.95
N LYS A 27 -18.85 -26.70 29.22
CA LYS A 27 -18.42 -27.28 27.94
C LYS A 27 -18.12 -26.18 26.90
N LEU A 28 -18.95 -25.16 26.83
CA LEU A 28 -18.72 -23.98 25.98
C LEU A 28 -17.47 -23.19 26.38
N LYS A 29 -17.19 -23.04 27.69
CA LYS A 29 -15.98 -22.37 28.17
C LYS A 29 -14.71 -23.14 27.82
N ILE A 30 -14.72 -24.47 27.96
CA ILE A 30 -13.60 -25.34 27.63
C ILE A 30 -13.36 -25.33 26.13
N SER A 31 -14.41 -25.44 25.31
CA SER A 31 -14.31 -25.37 23.85
C SER A 31 -13.70 -24.04 23.40
N LYS A 32 -14.12 -22.91 23.97
CA LYS A 32 -13.57 -21.60 23.65
C LYS A 32 -12.10 -21.43 24.06
N LEU A 33 -11.69 -22.02 25.19
CA LEU A 33 -10.29 -22.04 25.61
C LEU A 33 -9.43 -22.86 24.64
N GLN A 34 -9.90 -24.00 24.19
CA GLN A 34 -9.20 -24.84 23.21
C GLN A 34 -9.11 -24.14 21.86
N SER A 35 -10.19 -23.51 21.41
CA SER A 35 -10.19 -22.70 20.19
C SER A 35 -9.14 -21.60 20.25
N ASN A 36 -9.13 -20.82 21.34
CA ASN A 36 -8.16 -19.73 21.53
C ASN A 36 -6.71 -20.23 21.60
N PHE A 37 -6.46 -21.37 22.23
CA PHE A 37 -5.14 -21.98 22.29
C PHE A 37 -4.61 -22.29 20.87
N HIS A 38 -5.40 -23.01 20.07
CA HIS A 38 -5.03 -23.32 18.68
C HIS A 38 -4.90 -22.06 17.81
N PHE A 39 -5.81 -21.10 17.97
CA PHE A 39 -5.75 -19.84 17.23
C PHE A 39 -4.48 -19.03 17.53
N ASN A 40 -4.08 -18.91 18.80
CA ASN A 40 -2.87 -18.20 19.18
C ASN A 40 -1.61 -18.91 18.65
N LYS A 41 -1.57 -20.24 18.73
CA LYS A 41 -0.49 -21.05 18.17
C LYS A 41 -0.40 -20.90 16.65
N ALA A 42 -1.56 -20.88 15.97
CA ALA A 42 -1.63 -20.65 14.53
C ALA A 42 -1.10 -19.27 14.14
N ASN A 43 -1.45 -18.23 14.90
CA ASN A 43 -0.96 -16.87 14.67
C ASN A 43 0.56 -16.77 14.78
N GLN A 44 1.17 -17.44 15.76
CA GLN A 44 2.62 -17.51 15.87
C GLN A 44 3.25 -18.20 14.66
N LEU A 45 2.71 -19.37 14.27
CA LEU A 45 3.18 -20.11 13.09
C LEU A 45 3.01 -19.30 11.79
N PHE A 46 1.93 -18.52 11.67
CA PHE A 46 1.70 -17.63 10.55
C PHE A 46 2.75 -16.52 10.50
N THR A 47 3.06 -15.88 11.64
CA THR A 47 4.10 -14.85 11.75
C THR A 47 5.48 -15.42 11.41
N ASP A 48 5.75 -16.65 11.78
CA ASP A 48 6.99 -17.39 11.45
C ASP A 48 6.99 -17.92 10.00
N SER A 49 5.99 -17.55 9.17
CA SER A 49 5.81 -18.01 7.79
C SER A 49 5.66 -19.53 7.62
N GLN A 50 5.32 -20.25 8.70
CA GLN A 50 5.07 -21.70 8.69
C GLN A 50 3.61 -22.00 8.30
N TYR A 51 3.19 -21.52 7.13
CA TYR A 51 1.77 -21.48 6.71
C TYR A 51 1.08 -22.86 6.72
N ARG A 52 1.76 -23.96 6.37
CA ARG A 52 1.18 -25.30 6.40
C ARG A 52 0.79 -25.72 7.82
N LYS A 53 1.65 -25.46 8.79
CA LYS A 53 1.35 -25.76 10.21
C LYS A 53 0.31 -24.80 10.78
N ALA A 54 0.35 -23.52 10.36
CA ALA A 54 -0.67 -22.55 10.75
C ALA A 54 -2.07 -22.98 10.29
N ILE A 55 -2.21 -23.52 9.07
CA ILE A 55 -3.45 -24.07 8.54
C ILE A 55 -4.01 -25.16 9.46
N GLU A 56 -3.18 -26.14 9.86
CA GLU A 56 -3.60 -27.25 10.74
C GLU A 56 -4.14 -26.72 12.08
N GLU A 57 -3.49 -25.71 12.65
CA GLU A 57 -3.89 -25.12 13.92
C GLU A 57 -5.14 -24.20 13.77
N TYR A 58 -5.29 -23.46 12.68
CA TYR A 58 -6.53 -22.72 12.42
C TYR A 58 -7.72 -23.65 12.21
N GLU A 59 -7.54 -24.75 11.47
CA GLU A 59 -8.58 -25.77 11.32
C GLU A 59 -8.92 -26.44 12.65
N ALA A 60 -7.93 -26.68 13.53
CA ALA A 60 -8.16 -27.17 14.88
C ALA A 60 -8.96 -26.16 15.72
N ALA A 61 -8.64 -24.87 15.66
CA ALA A 61 -9.39 -23.82 16.35
C ALA A 61 -10.86 -23.80 15.92
N LEU A 62 -11.12 -23.91 14.60
CA LEU A 62 -12.47 -23.91 14.02
C LEU A 62 -13.30 -25.15 14.37
N LYS A 63 -12.69 -26.29 14.71
CA LYS A 63 -13.40 -27.45 15.25
C LYS A 63 -14.02 -27.17 16.63
N TYR A 64 -13.38 -26.31 17.43
CA TYR A 64 -13.86 -25.93 18.76
C TYR A 64 -14.76 -24.70 18.74
N ASP A 65 -14.52 -23.74 17.83
CA ASP A 65 -15.38 -22.57 17.62
C ASP A 65 -15.58 -22.33 16.11
N PRO A 66 -16.65 -22.90 15.53
CA PRO A 66 -16.98 -22.74 14.11
C PRO A 66 -17.36 -21.31 13.70
N ASN A 67 -17.52 -20.39 14.66
CA ASN A 67 -17.86 -18.99 14.40
C ASN A 67 -16.67 -18.04 14.63
N LEU A 68 -15.47 -18.57 14.85
CA LEU A 68 -14.27 -17.75 15.02
C LEU A 68 -13.84 -17.10 13.69
N VAL A 69 -14.41 -15.94 13.39
CA VAL A 69 -14.24 -15.21 12.14
C VAL A 69 -12.76 -14.99 11.77
N GLN A 70 -11.95 -14.59 12.75
CA GLN A 70 -10.53 -14.32 12.54
C GLN A 70 -9.76 -15.60 12.14
N ALA A 71 -10.16 -16.76 12.64
CA ALA A 71 -9.55 -18.03 12.25
C ALA A 71 -9.82 -18.33 10.76
N TYR A 72 -11.03 -18.07 10.26
CA TYR A 72 -11.32 -18.21 8.83
C TYR A 72 -10.51 -17.24 7.99
N ARG A 73 -10.38 -15.97 8.41
CA ARG A 73 -9.58 -14.97 7.70
C ARG A 73 -8.13 -15.43 7.58
N PHE A 74 -7.48 -15.77 8.69
CA PHE A 74 -6.07 -16.18 8.69
C PHE A 74 -5.83 -17.56 8.06
N LEU A 75 -6.81 -18.45 8.12
CA LEU A 75 -6.80 -19.72 7.36
C LEU A 75 -6.75 -19.43 5.86
N GLY A 76 -7.63 -18.54 5.38
CA GLY A 76 -7.63 -18.13 3.99
C GLY A 76 -6.34 -17.41 3.58
N GLU A 77 -5.82 -16.51 4.43
CA GLU A 77 -4.52 -15.87 4.23
C GLU A 77 -3.38 -16.90 4.15
N SER A 78 -3.38 -17.91 5.03
CA SER A 78 -2.36 -18.96 5.01
C SER A 78 -2.37 -19.76 3.71
N TYR A 79 -3.55 -20.14 3.21
CA TYR A 79 -3.68 -20.76 1.89
C TYR A 79 -3.26 -19.83 0.76
N LYS A 80 -3.62 -18.52 0.84
CA LYS A 80 -3.21 -17.50 -0.14
C LYS A 80 -1.68 -17.34 -0.22
N GLN A 81 -0.95 -17.47 0.90
CA GLN A 81 0.52 -17.45 0.90
C GLN A 81 1.13 -18.69 0.20
N LEU A 82 0.43 -19.81 0.20
CA LEU A 82 0.84 -21.03 -0.49
C LEU A 82 0.43 -21.06 -1.98
N PHE A 83 -0.55 -20.24 -2.36
CA PHE A 83 -1.06 -20.16 -3.73
C PHE A 83 -0.02 -19.56 -4.67
N LYS A 84 0.15 -20.16 -5.83
CA LYS A 84 1.06 -19.69 -6.89
C LYS A 84 0.26 -19.26 -8.11
N PRO A 85 0.14 -17.96 -8.42
CA PRO A 85 -0.52 -17.49 -9.63
C PRO A 85 0.04 -18.15 -10.90
N ALA A 86 -0.83 -18.42 -11.86
CA ALA A 86 -0.49 -19.03 -13.16
C ALA A 86 0.10 -20.48 -13.10
N VAL A 87 0.08 -21.14 -11.96
CA VAL A 87 0.49 -22.54 -11.82
C VAL A 87 -0.74 -23.45 -11.87
N ASP A 88 -0.91 -24.17 -12.98
CA ASP A 88 -2.05 -25.08 -13.18
C ASP A 88 -1.70 -26.53 -12.73
N THR A 89 -1.78 -26.76 -11.40
CA THR A 89 -1.64 -28.09 -10.82
C THR A 89 -2.84 -28.43 -9.94
N PRO A 90 -3.21 -29.71 -9.76
CA PRO A 90 -4.30 -30.11 -8.87
C PRO A 90 -4.12 -29.58 -7.43
N LEU A 91 -2.89 -29.60 -6.92
CA LEU A 91 -2.57 -29.08 -5.58
C LEU A 91 -2.83 -27.56 -5.50
N ASN A 92 -2.41 -26.80 -6.51
CA ASN A 92 -2.59 -25.34 -6.49
C ASN A 92 -4.07 -24.96 -6.61
N LYS A 93 -4.85 -25.70 -7.41
CA LYS A 93 -6.31 -25.55 -7.50
C LYS A 93 -7.03 -25.87 -6.17
N ASP A 94 -6.57 -26.88 -5.44
CA ASP A 94 -7.10 -27.20 -4.11
C ASP A 94 -6.79 -26.07 -3.10
N ILE A 95 -5.56 -25.52 -3.14
CA ILE A 95 -5.14 -24.36 -2.34
C ILE A 95 -6.02 -23.15 -2.66
N GLU A 96 -6.22 -22.83 -3.94
CA GLU A 96 -7.11 -21.75 -4.39
C GLU A 96 -8.52 -21.91 -3.82
N LYS A 97 -9.11 -23.08 -4.01
CA LYS A 97 -10.47 -23.39 -3.53
C LYS A 97 -10.59 -23.21 -2.02
N LYS A 98 -9.61 -23.69 -1.26
CA LYS A 98 -9.60 -23.59 0.21
C LYS A 98 -9.39 -22.16 0.69
N ALA A 99 -8.52 -21.39 0.03
CA ALA A 99 -8.32 -19.97 0.32
C ALA A 99 -9.63 -19.19 0.14
N LEU A 100 -10.28 -19.34 -1.02
CA LEU A 100 -11.56 -18.68 -1.30
C LEU A 100 -12.66 -19.12 -0.32
N ALA A 101 -12.79 -20.42 -0.06
CA ALA A 101 -13.83 -20.94 0.85
C ALA A 101 -13.67 -20.33 2.26
N ALA A 102 -12.45 -20.26 2.79
CA ALA A 102 -12.19 -19.68 4.09
C ALA A 102 -12.47 -18.18 4.13
N LEU A 103 -12.00 -17.41 3.14
CA LEU A 103 -12.22 -15.95 3.08
C LEU A 103 -13.69 -15.59 2.84
N ILE A 104 -14.39 -16.33 1.98
CA ILE A 104 -15.84 -16.17 1.78
C ILE A 104 -16.58 -16.43 3.09
N LYS A 105 -16.22 -17.51 3.81
CA LYS A 105 -16.84 -17.84 5.09
C LYS A 105 -16.62 -16.76 6.14
N ALA A 106 -15.41 -16.18 6.21
CA ALA A 106 -15.14 -15.04 7.06
C ALA A 106 -16.03 -13.84 6.69
N HIS A 107 -16.16 -13.55 5.39
CA HIS A 107 -16.97 -12.43 4.90
C HIS A 107 -18.48 -12.63 5.11
N GLU A 108 -18.99 -13.86 5.02
CA GLU A 108 -20.39 -14.19 5.36
C GLU A 108 -20.71 -13.90 6.83
N ILE A 109 -19.76 -14.18 7.74
CA ILE A 109 -19.96 -13.98 9.19
C ILE A 109 -19.82 -12.50 9.55
N ASP A 110 -18.87 -11.78 8.95
CA ASP A 110 -18.61 -10.36 9.21
C ASP A 110 -18.40 -9.58 7.91
N PRO A 111 -19.50 -9.22 7.20
CA PRO A 111 -19.43 -8.59 5.89
C PRO A 111 -18.98 -7.12 5.92
N GLY A 112 -18.91 -6.50 7.10
CA GLY A 112 -18.42 -5.14 7.29
C GLY A 112 -16.94 -5.04 7.63
N ASN A 113 -16.28 -6.15 7.83
CA ASN A 113 -14.88 -6.19 8.24
C ASN A 113 -13.94 -5.91 7.06
N LYS A 114 -13.25 -4.78 7.12
CA LYS A 114 -12.41 -4.29 6.03
C LYS A 114 -11.21 -5.19 5.74
N GLU A 115 -10.61 -5.74 6.77
CA GLU A 115 -9.48 -6.66 6.64
C GLU A 115 -9.89 -7.94 5.91
N ILE A 116 -11.11 -8.42 6.15
CA ILE A 116 -11.68 -9.58 5.46
C ILE A 116 -12.00 -9.22 4.01
N ILE A 117 -12.65 -8.07 3.78
CA ILE A 117 -12.97 -7.56 2.44
C ILE A 117 -11.69 -7.41 1.63
N PHE A 118 -10.65 -6.81 2.21
CA PHE A 118 -9.35 -6.65 1.56
C PHE A 118 -8.70 -8.00 1.23
N SER A 119 -8.69 -8.93 2.19
CA SER A 119 -8.11 -10.27 2.00
C SER A 119 -8.79 -11.05 0.88
N LEU A 120 -10.12 -10.96 0.81
CA LEU A 120 -10.90 -11.60 -0.25
C LEU A 120 -10.71 -10.90 -1.60
N GLY A 121 -10.66 -9.58 -1.62
CA GLY A 121 -10.36 -8.78 -2.80
C GLY A 121 -8.97 -9.10 -3.38
N ASP A 122 -7.94 -9.17 -2.53
CA ASP A 122 -6.58 -9.55 -2.93
C ASP A 122 -6.51 -10.99 -3.47
N MET A 123 -7.30 -11.91 -2.91
CA MET A 123 -7.36 -13.27 -3.47
C MET A 123 -8.00 -13.28 -4.86
N TYR A 124 -9.09 -12.54 -5.08
CA TYR A 124 -9.69 -12.40 -6.42
C TYR A 124 -8.76 -11.68 -7.40
N ASP A 125 -8.02 -10.66 -6.95
CA ASP A 125 -7.00 -9.98 -7.76
C ASP A 125 -5.89 -10.94 -8.21
N LYS A 126 -5.36 -11.77 -7.30
CA LYS A 126 -4.39 -12.83 -7.65
C LYS A 126 -4.93 -13.86 -8.66
N LEU A 127 -6.23 -14.10 -8.65
CA LEU A 127 -6.93 -14.96 -9.60
C LEU A 127 -7.31 -14.26 -10.91
N ARG A 128 -6.99 -12.97 -11.03
CA ARG A 128 -7.37 -12.11 -12.15
C ARG A 128 -8.89 -12.03 -12.37
N LYS A 129 -9.65 -12.21 -11.29
CA LYS A 129 -11.10 -12.01 -11.25
C LYS A 129 -11.38 -10.54 -10.96
N PHE A 130 -11.24 -9.74 -12.03
CA PHE A 130 -11.26 -8.28 -11.94
C PHE A 130 -12.53 -7.73 -11.29
N ASP A 131 -13.72 -8.17 -11.74
CA ASP A 131 -15.00 -7.61 -11.29
C ASP A 131 -15.28 -7.91 -9.82
N GLU A 132 -14.90 -9.10 -9.34
CA GLU A 132 -15.06 -9.50 -7.95
C GLU A 132 -14.09 -8.70 -7.05
N ALA A 133 -12.85 -8.54 -7.47
CA ALA A 133 -11.86 -7.74 -6.74
C ALA A 133 -12.26 -6.26 -6.70
N GLU A 134 -12.70 -5.69 -7.83
CA GLU A 134 -13.15 -4.31 -7.94
C GLU A 134 -14.28 -3.98 -6.95
N ARG A 135 -15.32 -4.82 -6.90
CA ARG A 135 -16.45 -4.62 -5.99
C ARG A 135 -16.02 -4.57 -4.53
N LEU A 136 -15.10 -5.46 -4.13
CA LEU A 136 -14.62 -5.53 -2.75
C LEU A 136 -13.73 -4.32 -2.41
N TYR A 137 -12.83 -3.93 -3.29
CA TYR A 137 -11.98 -2.77 -3.05
C TYR A 137 -12.76 -1.46 -3.02
N LEU A 138 -13.76 -1.29 -3.89
CA LEU A 138 -14.66 -0.12 -3.84
C LEU A 138 -15.47 -0.11 -2.54
N ARG A 139 -15.89 -1.29 -2.05
CA ARG A 139 -16.61 -1.40 -0.77
C ARG A 139 -15.80 -0.87 0.41
N ILE A 140 -14.47 -1.05 0.41
CA ILE A 140 -13.60 -0.50 1.46
C ILE A 140 -13.63 1.04 1.44
N VAL A 141 -13.62 1.65 0.25
CA VAL A 141 -13.73 3.12 0.11
C VAL A 141 -15.08 3.63 0.63
N GLU A 142 -16.17 2.90 0.36
CA GLU A 142 -17.49 3.25 0.86
C GLU A 142 -17.60 3.14 2.39
N LEU A 143 -16.98 2.14 2.99
CA LEU A 143 -16.98 1.93 4.45
C LEU A 143 -16.15 2.99 5.19
N GLU A 144 -15.08 3.48 4.58
CA GLU A 144 -14.19 4.48 5.17
C GLU A 144 -13.80 5.55 4.14
N PRO A 145 -14.72 6.44 3.76
CA PRO A 145 -14.44 7.49 2.76
C PRO A 145 -13.40 8.51 3.22
N GLY A 146 -13.19 8.65 4.53
CA GLY A 146 -12.13 9.50 5.09
C GLY A 146 -10.74 8.85 5.15
N ASN A 147 -10.62 7.56 4.85
CA ASN A 147 -9.32 6.89 4.83
C ASN A 147 -8.68 6.98 3.44
N MET A 148 -7.77 7.94 3.28
CA MET A 148 -7.11 8.23 2.00
C MET A 148 -6.32 7.06 1.42
N ASN A 149 -5.84 6.13 2.26
CA ASN A 149 -5.12 4.95 1.79
C ASN A 149 -6.02 3.99 0.99
N ASN A 150 -7.33 3.97 1.28
CA ASN A 150 -8.27 3.11 0.56
C ASN A 150 -8.37 3.51 -0.92
N TYR A 151 -8.40 4.82 -1.21
CA TYR A 151 -8.39 5.32 -2.59
C TYR A 151 -7.11 4.95 -3.34
N TYR A 152 -5.97 5.04 -2.65
CA TYR A 152 -4.69 4.63 -3.21
C TYR A 152 -4.65 3.15 -3.57
N VAL A 153 -5.15 2.27 -2.68
CA VAL A 153 -5.22 0.82 -2.93
C VAL A 153 -6.04 0.52 -4.19
N VAL A 154 -7.21 1.17 -4.35
CA VAL A 154 -8.05 0.98 -5.54
C VAL A 154 -7.40 1.55 -6.79
N ALA A 155 -6.75 2.70 -6.71
CA ALA A 155 -6.01 3.27 -7.83
C ALA A 155 -4.86 2.36 -8.29
N GLU A 156 -4.08 1.79 -7.37
CA GLU A 156 -3.02 0.83 -7.69
C GLU A 156 -3.56 -0.49 -8.25
N PHE A 157 -4.73 -0.94 -7.79
CA PHE A 157 -5.41 -2.07 -8.41
C PHE A 157 -5.75 -1.77 -9.88
N TYR A 158 -6.40 -0.65 -10.16
CA TYR A 158 -6.70 -0.28 -11.55
C TYR A 158 -5.44 -0.07 -12.41
N LYS A 159 -4.38 0.49 -11.84
CA LYS A 159 -3.12 0.71 -12.54
C LYS A 159 -2.49 -0.62 -13.02
N ARG A 160 -2.59 -1.70 -12.23
CA ARG A 160 -2.11 -3.04 -12.67
C ARG A 160 -2.82 -3.56 -13.91
N TYR A 161 -4.08 -3.18 -14.12
CA TYR A 161 -4.90 -3.59 -15.27
C TYR A 161 -5.04 -2.51 -16.35
N ALA A 162 -4.35 -1.37 -16.20
CA ALA A 162 -4.46 -0.25 -17.15
C ALA A 162 -4.01 -0.61 -18.58
N GLY A 163 -3.08 -1.56 -18.70
CA GLY A 163 -2.65 -2.09 -20.02
C GLY A 163 -3.71 -2.95 -20.72
N ASP A 164 -4.67 -3.49 -19.98
CA ASP A 164 -5.70 -4.37 -20.53
C ASP A 164 -6.84 -3.57 -21.21
N SER A 165 -7.06 -2.31 -20.78
CA SER A 165 -8.11 -1.44 -21.34
C SER A 165 -7.89 0.04 -21.01
N PRO A 166 -8.07 0.96 -21.98
CA PRO A 166 -8.05 2.41 -21.72
C PRO A 166 -9.11 2.88 -20.70
N GLY A 167 -10.22 2.12 -20.57
CA GLY A 167 -11.26 2.39 -19.57
C GLY A 167 -10.75 2.18 -18.15
N VAL A 168 -9.93 1.18 -17.92
CA VAL A 168 -9.35 0.86 -16.61
C VAL A 168 -8.30 1.92 -16.21
N ALA A 169 -7.50 2.39 -17.17
CA ALA A 169 -6.56 3.49 -16.92
C ALA A 169 -7.29 4.75 -16.42
N ARG A 170 -8.44 5.12 -17.03
CA ARG A 170 -9.27 6.24 -16.56
C ARG A 170 -9.87 6.01 -15.16
N LYS A 171 -10.18 4.78 -14.79
CA LYS A 171 -10.62 4.44 -13.43
C LYS A 171 -9.52 4.71 -12.40
N ALA A 172 -8.24 4.39 -12.71
CA ALA A 172 -7.11 4.70 -11.85
C ALA A 172 -6.99 6.21 -11.60
N GLU A 173 -6.99 7.01 -12.68
CA GLU A 173 -6.98 8.49 -12.60
C GLU A 173 -8.13 9.01 -11.73
N SER A 174 -9.35 8.52 -11.96
CA SER A 174 -10.54 8.90 -11.20
C SER A 174 -10.39 8.64 -9.70
N MET A 175 -9.77 7.56 -9.29
CA MET A 175 -9.55 7.25 -7.86
C MET A 175 -8.57 8.21 -7.19
N TYR A 176 -7.51 8.61 -7.88
CA TYR A 176 -6.60 9.65 -7.37
C TYR A 176 -7.29 11.00 -7.24
N LEU A 177 -8.13 11.38 -8.22
CA LEU A 177 -8.90 12.63 -8.17
C LEU A 177 -9.93 12.61 -7.04
N ARG A 178 -10.69 11.52 -6.88
CA ARG A 178 -11.63 11.35 -5.76
C ARG A 178 -10.94 11.45 -4.39
N ARG A 179 -9.71 10.99 -4.28
CA ARG A 179 -8.91 11.16 -3.07
C ARG A 179 -8.64 12.64 -2.79
N LEU A 180 -8.28 13.43 -3.81
CA LEU A 180 -8.07 14.88 -3.66
C LEU A 180 -9.37 15.61 -3.32
N GLU A 181 -10.51 15.21 -3.90
CA GLU A 181 -11.82 15.77 -3.58
C GLU A 181 -12.21 15.49 -2.12
N ALA A 182 -11.88 14.29 -1.61
CA ALA A 182 -12.20 13.90 -0.24
C ALA A 182 -11.33 14.60 0.81
N ASP A 183 -10.09 14.96 0.48
CA ASP A 183 -9.14 15.63 1.38
C ASP A 183 -8.20 16.56 0.59
N PRO A 184 -8.68 17.74 0.16
CA PRO A 184 -7.92 18.67 -0.70
C PRO A 184 -6.76 19.36 0.03
N GLU A 185 -6.75 19.36 1.37
CA GLU A 185 -5.67 19.95 2.18
C GLU A 185 -4.52 18.96 2.45
N ASN A 186 -4.61 17.73 1.95
CA ASN A 186 -3.61 16.70 2.18
C ASN A 186 -2.53 16.71 1.08
N PRO A 187 -1.30 17.16 1.36
CA PRO A 187 -0.25 17.26 0.36
C PRO A 187 0.17 15.91 -0.23
N GLN A 188 -0.08 14.80 0.49
CA GLN A 188 0.25 13.47 0.01
C GLN A 188 -0.65 13.02 -1.15
N GLY A 189 -1.90 13.50 -1.21
CA GLY A 189 -2.80 13.25 -2.34
C GLY A 189 -2.23 13.75 -3.64
N TYR A 190 -1.71 14.96 -3.63
CA TYR A 190 -1.06 15.59 -4.78
C TYR A 190 0.24 14.87 -5.20
N ALA A 191 1.03 14.38 -4.23
CA ALA A 191 2.21 13.59 -4.53
C ALA A 191 1.87 12.28 -5.27
N TYR A 192 0.81 11.58 -4.86
CA TYR A 192 0.41 10.32 -5.48
C TYR A 192 -0.13 10.49 -6.91
N ILE A 193 -0.95 11.51 -7.16
CA ILE A 193 -1.45 11.74 -8.52
C ILE A 193 -0.35 12.24 -9.45
N ALA A 194 0.59 13.04 -8.96
CA ALA A 194 1.76 13.44 -9.73
C ALA A 194 2.61 12.21 -10.13
N ASP A 195 2.92 11.33 -9.17
CA ASP A 195 3.65 10.07 -9.42
C ASP A 195 2.91 9.17 -10.42
N TYR A 196 1.57 9.11 -10.35
CA TYR A 196 0.75 8.38 -11.31
C TYR A 196 0.98 8.88 -12.75
N TYR A 197 0.88 10.19 -12.99
CA TYR A 197 1.07 10.76 -14.31
C TYR A 197 2.50 10.58 -14.85
N GLU A 198 3.52 10.72 -13.99
CA GLU A 198 4.93 10.53 -14.38
C GLU A 198 5.26 9.09 -14.79
N LYS A 199 4.54 8.10 -14.23
CA LYS A 199 4.75 6.67 -14.49
C LYS A 199 3.90 6.13 -15.63
N LEU A 200 3.01 6.92 -16.21
CA LEU A 200 2.28 6.49 -17.39
C LEU A 200 3.25 6.19 -18.54
N PRO A 201 3.02 5.12 -19.31
CA PRO A 201 3.91 4.72 -20.40
C PRO A 201 4.08 5.81 -21.45
N ALA A 202 5.32 6.03 -21.88
CA ALA A 202 5.66 6.88 -23.01
C ALA A 202 6.15 6.00 -24.17
N THR A 203 5.41 6.01 -25.28
CA THR A 203 5.77 5.35 -26.54
C THR A 203 5.92 6.37 -27.65
N ALA A 204 6.43 5.97 -28.79
CA ALA A 204 6.54 6.86 -29.96
C ALA A 204 5.16 7.38 -30.42
N GLU A 205 4.12 6.54 -30.29
CA GLU A 205 2.76 6.86 -30.75
C GLU A 205 2.03 7.83 -29.80
N ASN A 206 2.44 7.89 -28.52
CA ASN A 206 1.80 8.72 -27.50
C ASN A 206 2.71 9.79 -26.89
N ILE A 207 3.80 10.17 -27.57
CA ILE A 207 4.84 11.05 -27.04
C ILE A 207 4.29 12.41 -26.55
N ASP A 208 3.36 13.00 -27.29
CA ASP A 208 2.73 14.27 -26.92
C ASP A 208 1.87 14.13 -25.66
N GLN A 209 1.12 13.03 -25.57
CA GLN A 209 0.36 12.71 -24.35
C GLN A 209 1.28 12.49 -23.16
N ALA A 210 2.41 11.81 -23.36
CA ALA A 210 3.40 11.60 -22.32
C ALA A 210 4.02 12.92 -21.83
N MET A 211 4.34 13.86 -22.74
CA MET A 211 4.79 15.21 -22.37
C MET A 211 3.74 15.96 -21.54
N ASN A 212 2.48 15.91 -21.96
CA ASN A 212 1.36 16.50 -21.24
C ASN A 212 1.16 15.87 -19.84
N ASN A 213 1.40 14.56 -19.69
CA ASN A 213 1.34 13.91 -18.39
C ASN A 213 2.40 14.45 -17.42
N PHE A 214 3.61 14.78 -17.91
CA PHE A 214 4.63 15.43 -17.07
C PHE A 214 4.23 16.86 -16.68
N ASP A 215 3.50 17.59 -17.54
CA ASP A 215 2.98 18.92 -17.20
C ASP A 215 1.87 18.82 -16.15
N LYS A 216 0.92 17.90 -16.30
CA LYS A 216 -0.09 17.63 -15.27
C LYS A 216 0.54 17.22 -13.94
N ALA A 217 1.56 16.36 -13.96
CA ALA A 217 2.29 16.01 -12.75
C ALA A 217 2.91 17.23 -12.08
N ASN A 218 3.51 18.14 -12.87
CA ASN A 218 4.06 19.41 -12.36
C ASN A 218 2.99 20.28 -11.71
N GLU A 219 1.81 20.43 -12.32
CA GLU A 219 0.69 21.18 -11.74
C GLU A 219 0.29 20.64 -10.35
N PHE A 220 0.24 19.32 -10.18
CA PHE A 220 -0.02 18.71 -8.89
C PHE A 220 1.13 18.89 -7.89
N GLN A 221 2.39 18.87 -8.32
CA GLN A 221 3.51 19.21 -7.44
C GLN A 221 3.48 20.69 -7.02
N GLU A 222 3.03 21.59 -7.87
CA GLU A 222 2.84 23.01 -7.53
C GLU A 222 1.75 23.18 -6.46
N LYS A 223 0.61 22.49 -6.61
CA LYS A 223 -0.43 22.45 -5.57
C LYS A 223 0.08 21.89 -4.24
N ARG A 224 0.89 20.84 -4.29
CA ARG A 224 1.55 20.29 -3.11
C ARG A 224 2.44 21.32 -2.42
N ILE A 225 3.22 22.08 -3.21
CA ILE A 225 4.10 23.14 -2.69
C ILE A 225 3.30 24.30 -2.10
N GLU A 226 2.16 24.68 -2.67
CA GLU A 226 1.27 25.69 -2.10
C GLU A 226 0.83 25.33 -0.66
N LEU A 227 0.57 24.04 -0.39
CA LEU A 227 0.17 23.55 0.93
C LEU A 227 1.35 23.45 1.91
N ILE A 228 2.54 23.08 1.43
CA ILE A 228 3.73 22.85 2.26
C ILE A 228 4.97 23.55 1.68
N PRO A 229 4.99 24.90 1.59
CA PRO A 229 6.03 25.66 0.86
C PRO A 229 7.44 25.55 1.48
N THR A 230 7.54 25.14 2.73
CA THR A 230 8.81 24.94 3.44
C THR A 230 9.33 23.52 3.43
N ASN A 231 8.62 22.58 2.78
CA ASN A 231 9.04 21.19 2.70
C ASN A 231 10.03 20.97 1.54
N PRO A 232 11.30 20.60 1.80
CA PRO A 232 12.29 20.45 0.75
C PRO A 232 12.00 19.28 -0.19
N GLU A 233 11.31 18.22 0.28
CA GLU A 233 10.95 17.07 -0.56
C GLU A 233 9.93 17.45 -1.64
N ALA A 234 9.00 18.37 -1.35
CA ALA A 234 8.02 18.82 -2.32
C ALA A 234 8.69 19.59 -3.48
N TRP A 235 9.63 20.47 -3.16
CA TRP A 235 10.42 21.20 -4.14
C TRP A 235 11.33 20.27 -4.94
N LEU A 236 11.96 19.30 -4.28
CA LEU A 236 12.80 18.31 -4.96
C LEU A 236 11.98 17.46 -5.94
N ALA A 237 10.79 17.03 -5.56
CA ALA A 237 9.90 16.25 -6.42
C ALA A 237 9.51 17.04 -7.69
N LYS A 238 9.15 18.33 -7.57
CA LYS A 238 8.94 19.21 -8.71
C LYS A 238 10.18 19.28 -9.60
N GLY A 239 11.36 19.49 -9.00
CA GLY A 239 12.61 19.56 -9.75
C GLY A 239 12.93 18.28 -10.52
N ILE A 240 12.71 17.11 -9.92
CA ILE A 240 12.91 15.80 -10.57
C ILE A 240 11.93 15.64 -11.75
N ASN A 241 10.67 16.01 -11.58
CA ASN A 241 9.68 15.99 -12.66
C ASN A 241 10.15 16.82 -13.87
N ARG A 242 10.53 18.07 -13.63
CA ARG A 242 10.98 18.98 -14.69
C ARG A 242 12.28 18.50 -15.35
N TRP A 243 13.26 17.99 -14.55
CA TRP A 243 14.46 17.38 -15.11
C TRP A 243 14.11 16.18 -15.98
N SER A 244 13.23 15.29 -15.51
CA SER A 244 12.81 14.09 -16.26
C SER A 244 12.20 14.46 -17.60
N LYS A 245 11.36 15.51 -17.66
CA LYS A 245 10.80 16.02 -18.90
C LYS A 245 11.89 16.52 -19.84
N ALA A 246 12.79 17.39 -19.39
CA ALA A 246 13.88 17.95 -20.21
C ALA A 246 14.86 16.85 -20.70
N PHE A 247 15.08 15.80 -19.92
CA PHE A 247 15.99 14.71 -20.26
C PHE A 247 15.38 13.71 -21.24
N ARG A 248 14.14 13.30 -21.03
CA ARG A 248 13.48 12.22 -21.79
C ARG A 248 12.98 12.66 -23.17
N PHE A 249 12.42 13.87 -23.28
CA PHE A 249 11.72 14.31 -24.49
C PHE A 249 12.64 15.08 -25.42
N GLN A 250 13.35 14.34 -26.26
CA GLN A 250 14.31 14.88 -27.24
C GLN A 250 13.63 15.58 -28.43
N ASN A 251 12.33 15.39 -28.62
CA ASN A 251 11.50 16.07 -29.61
C ASN A 251 11.13 17.51 -29.23
N LEU A 252 11.35 17.94 -27.98
CA LEU A 252 11.29 19.32 -27.58
C LEU A 252 12.47 20.13 -28.21
N SER A 253 12.24 21.38 -28.58
CA SER A 253 13.33 22.26 -29.06
C SER A 253 14.38 22.46 -27.96
N ARG A 254 15.59 22.88 -28.37
CA ARG A 254 16.65 23.18 -27.42
C ARG A 254 16.22 24.26 -26.42
N GLU A 255 15.52 25.29 -26.88
CA GLU A 255 15.00 26.39 -26.06
C GLU A 255 13.96 25.88 -25.06
N GLN A 256 13.02 25.05 -25.50
CA GLN A 256 12.01 24.45 -24.64
C GLN A 256 12.66 23.55 -23.56
N ARG A 257 13.60 22.68 -23.96
CA ARG A 257 14.34 21.84 -23.02
C ARG A 257 15.14 22.65 -22.02
N MET A 258 15.77 23.74 -22.48
CA MET A 258 16.52 24.67 -21.61
C MET A 258 15.60 25.33 -20.59
N ALA A 259 14.44 25.83 -21.01
CA ALA A 259 13.47 26.44 -20.11
C ALA A 259 12.97 25.47 -19.02
N VAL A 260 12.63 24.26 -19.42
CA VAL A 260 12.21 23.20 -18.47
C VAL A 260 13.35 22.80 -17.52
N ALA A 261 14.59 22.72 -18.02
CA ALA A 261 15.77 22.41 -17.19
C ALA A 261 16.09 23.52 -16.19
N GLN A 262 15.90 24.79 -16.56
CA GLN A 262 16.07 25.92 -15.65
C GLN A 262 15.00 25.95 -14.54
N ASP A 263 13.74 25.60 -14.86
CA ASP A 263 12.69 25.43 -13.85
C ASP A 263 13.04 24.29 -12.88
N ALA A 264 13.54 23.16 -13.41
CA ALA A 264 14.06 22.07 -12.59
C ALA A 264 15.18 22.52 -11.64
N LEU A 265 16.18 23.24 -12.18
CA LEU A 265 17.30 23.76 -11.42
C LEU A 265 16.83 24.63 -10.24
N LYS A 266 15.95 25.59 -10.51
CA LYS A 266 15.40 26.49 -9.48
C LYS A 266 14.69 25.73 -8.37
N ALA A 267 13.89 24.71 -8.72
CA ALA A 267 13.17 23.91 -7.74
C ALA A 267 14.12 23.08 -6.88
N ILE A 268 15.15 22.46 -7.47
CA ILE A 268 16.14 21.66 -6.73
C ILE A 268 17.00 22.57 -5.83
N GLU A 269 17.40 23.74 -6.31
CA GLU A 269 18.11 24.74 -5.50
C GLU A 269 17.26 25.19 -4.31
N LYS A 270 15.95 25.43 -4.52
CA LYS A 270 15.05 25.76 -3.43
C LYS A 270 14.96 24.63 -2.38
N ALA A 271 14.92 23.37 -2.80
CA ALA A 271 14.96 22.25 -1.89
C ALA A 271 16.25 22.21 -1.04
N ARG A 272 17.41 22.44 -1.69
CA ARG A 272 18.71 22.57 -1.02
C ARG A 272 18.72 23.70 0.01
N ASP A 273 18.19 24.86 -0.37
CA ASP A 273 18.23 26.07 0.46
C ASP A 273 17.29 25.96 1.68
N LEU A 274 16.18 25.19 1.55
CA LEU A 274 15.29 24.90 2.67
C LEU A 274 15.90 23.95 3.70
N ASP A 275 16.69 22.97 3.26
CA ASP A 275 17.47 22.09 4.14
C ASP A 275 18.85 21.81 3.54
N PRO A 276 19.88 22.60 3.91
CA PRO A 276 21.24 22.38 3.44
C PRO A 276 21.89 21.08 3.93
N SER A 277 21.28 20.38 4.88
CA SER A 277 21.74 19.07 5.39
C SER A 277 21.08 17.89 4.65
N TYR A 278 20.08 18.13 3.82
CA TYR A 278 19.41 17.14 2.99
C TYR A 278 20.27 16.76 1.78
N PRO A 279 20.78 15.52 1.67
CA PRO A 279 21.79 15.19 0.65
C PRO A 279 21.21 15.15 -0.77
N GLU A 280 19.98 14.70 -0.94
CA GLU A 280 19.36 14.38 -2.24
C GLU A 280 19.34 15.56 -3.22
N PRO A 281 19.03 16.81 -2.84
CA PRO A 281 19.11 17.95 -3.74
C PRO A 281 20.49 18.12 -4.38
N TYR A 282 21.59 17.90 -3.65
CA TYR A 282 22.95 18.02 -4.19
C TYR A 282 23.23 16.95 -5.26
N SER A 283 22.76 15.71 -5.04
CA SER A 283 22.85 14.66 -6.05
C SER A 283 22.12 15.07 -7.34
N TRP A 284 20.90 15.59 -7.22
CA TRP A 284 20.11 16.01 -8.35
C TRP A 284 20.64 17.28 -9.06
N LEU A 285 21.24 18.20 -8.32
CA LEU A 285 21.99 19.32 -8.90
C LEU A 285 23.14 18.82 -9.77
N SER A 286 23.93 17.87 -9.28
CA SER A 286 24.99 17.23 -10.08
C SER A 286 24.43 16.60 -11.36
N VAL A 287 23.32 15.86 -11.23
CA VAL A 287 22.67 15.20 -12.36
C VAL A 287 22.18 16.20 -13.41
N ILE A 288 21.45 17.25 -13.03
CA ILE A 288 20.89 18.21 -13.99
C ILE A 288 21.98 19.01 -14.72
N TYR A 289 23.00 19.45 -14.00
CA TYR A 289 24.12 20.17 -14.61
C TYR A 289 24.81 19.32 -15.69
N LYS A 290 25.14 18.05 -15.38
CA LYS A 290 25.86 17.16 -16.27
C LYS A 290 25.02 16.55 -17.39
N SER A 291 23.80 16.12 -17.08
CA SER A 291 22.99 15.33 -18.01
C SER A 291 22.18 16.17 -19.01
N VAL A 292 21.85 17.44 -18.64
CA VAL A 292 20.98 18.30 -19.43
C VAL A 292 21.65 19.64 -19.75
N LEU A 293 22.02 20.45 -18.75
CA LEU A 293 22.47 21.81 -18.97
C LEU A 293 23.79 21.88 -19.76
N ALA A 294 24.80 21.09 -19.41
CA ALA A 294 26.06 21.02 -20.14
C ALA A 294 25.88 20.63 -21.61
N LYS A 295 24.96 19.74 -21.90
CA LYS A 295 24.65 19.27 -23.26
C LYS A 295 23.84 20.31 -24.07
N LEU A 296 22.99 21.10 -23.41
CA LEU A 296 22.16 22.09 -24.06
C LEU A 296 22.89 23.44 -24.27
N ASP A 297 23.95 23.74 -23.50
CA ASP A 297 24.73 24.96 -23.60
C ASP A 297 26.24 24.64 -23.61
N PRO A 298 26.79 24.24 -24.77
CA PRO A 298 28.20 23.91 -24.90
C PRO A 298 29.18 25.03 -24.52
N ASP A 299 28.76 26.26 -24.67
CA ASP A 299 29.62 27.42 -24.32
C ASP A 299 29.85 27.51 -22.80
N LYS A 300 28.94 26.89 -22.00
CA LYS A 300 29.04 26.85 -20.55
C LYS A 300 29.31 25.43 -20.01
N GLU A 301 29.63 24.46 -20.87
CA GLU A 301 29.82 23.07 -20.50
C GLU A 301 30.85 22.90 -19.36
N ALA A 302 32.03 23.53 -19.47
CA ALA A 302 33.06 23.44 -18.45
C ALA A 302 32.57 23.97 -17.09
N ARG A 303 31.79 25.07 -17.08
CA ARG A 303 31.18 25.61 -15.86
C ARG A 303 30.18 24.65 -15.25
N TYR A 304 29.27 24.10 -16.08
CA TYR A 304 28.26 23.15 -15.58
C TYR A 304 28.86 21.87 -15.06
N ASN A 305 29.91 21.36 -15.70
CA ASN A 305 30.63 20.18 -15.20
C ASN A 305 31.31 20.48 -13.85
N ALA A 306 31.91 21.64 -13.66
CA ALA A 306 32.49 22.01 -12.36
C ALA A 306 31.41 22.15 -11.25
N GLU A 307 30.22 22.68 -11.58
CA GLU A 307 29.09 22.73 -10.65
C GLU A 307 28.59 21.31 -10.31
N ALA A 308 28.53 20.42 -11.31
CA ALA A 308 28.15 19.04 -11.09
C ALA A 308 29.08 18.31 -10.10
N GLU A 309 30.40 18.47 -10.28
CA GLU A 309 31.38 17.88 -9.38
C GLU A 309 31.28 18.44 -7.96
N ARG A 310 31.21 19.76 -7.79
CA ARG A 310 31.04 20.38 -6.46
C ARG A 310 29.82 19.87 -5.71
N ASN A 311 28.69 19.71 -6.40
CA ASN A 311 27.49 19.18 -5.79
C ASN A 311 27.61 17.69 -5.47
N LEU A 312 28.28 16.90 -6.31
CA LEU A 312 28.53 15.49 -6.04
C LEU A 312 29.40 15.28 -4.80
N ASP A 313 30.48 16.07 -4.66
CA ASP A 313 31.36 16.04 -3.49
C ASP A 313 30.58 16.38 -2.21
N LYS A 314 29.72 17.41 -2.28
CA LYS A 314 28.86 17.79 -1.15
C LYS A 314 27.88 16.70 -0.76
N PHE A 315 27.24 16.05 -1.74
CA PHE A 315 26.37 14.89 -1.52
C PHE A 315 27.12 13.77 -0.78
N GLN A 316 28.34 13.42 -1.23
CA GLN A 316 29.14 12.35 -0.64
C GLN A 316 29.54 12.67 0.81
N ASP A 317 29.97 13.93 1.08
CA ASP A 317 30.29 14.40 2.42
C ASP A 317 29.09 14.28 3.38
N LEU A 318 27.91 14.77 2.97
CA LEU A 318 26.70 14.69 3.78
C LEU A 318 26.27 13.24 4.06
N ARG A 319 26.38 12.36 3.06
CA ARG A 319 26.07 10.91 3.23
C ARG A 319 27.05 10.25 4.21
N LYS A 320 28.33 10.56 4.12
CA LYS A 320 29.36 10.05 5.04
C LYS A 320 29.07 10.48 6.47
N ARG A 321 28.83 11.77 6.71
CA ARG A 321 28.49 12.30 8.04
C ARG A 321 27.22 11.68 8.61
N SER A 322 26.19 11.45 7.79
CA SER A 322 24.97 10.79 8.21
C SER A 322 25.21 9.33 8.64
N ALA A 323 26.06 8.60 7.90
CA ALA A 323 26.43 7.22 8.25
C ALA A 323 27.24 7.14 9.55
N GLU A 324 28.20 8.06 9.75
CA GLU A 324 28.98 8.16 10.98
C GLU A 324 28.11 8.46 12.20
N ARG A 325 27.17 9.41 12.06
CA ARG A 325 26.20 9.73 13.12
C ARG A 325 25.34 8.54 13.50
N LYS A 326 24.80 7.79 12.52
CA LYS A 326 24.03 6.57 12.80
C LYS A 326 24.82 5.51 13.55
N LYS A 327 26.08 5.29 13.18
CA LYS A 327 26.95 4.35 13.91
C LYS A 327 27.13 4.76 15.36
N LEU A 328 27.41 6.05 15.60
CA LEU A 328 27.56 6.57 16.95
C LEU A 328 26.27 6.42 17.79
N GLU A 329 25.11 6.70 17.19
CA GLU A 329 23.81 6.52 17.85
C GLU A 329 23.56 5.05 18.21
N GLU A 330 23.92 4.10 17.34
CA GLU A 330 23.81 2.66 17.61
C GLU A 330 24.76 2.21 18.73
N GLU A 331 25.98 2.71 18.75
CA GLU A 331 26.97 2.43 19.81
C GLU A 331 26.47 2.96 21.16
N LEU A 332 25.92 4.18 21.18
CA LEU A 332 25.35 4.77 22.40
C LEU A 332 24.11 4.01 22.91
N LYS A 333 23.30 3.43 22.00
CA LYS A 333 22.16 2.57 22.39
C LYS A 333 22.62 1.23 22.98
N LYS A 334 23.74 0.69 22.53
CA LYS A 334 24.29 -0.57 23.05
C LYS A 334 25.03 -0.40 24.39
N ALA A 335 25.48 0.82 24.69
CA ALA A 335 26.19 1.15 25.95
C ALA A 335 25.20 1.50 27.11
N LYS A 336 23.93 1.66 26.83
CA LYS A 336 22.85 1.82 27.82
C LYS A 336 22.16 0.48 28.11
#